data_ade2986630ee1ce1b357bf9a8d116732
#
_entry.id   ade2986630ee1ce1b357bf9a8d116732
#
_cell.length_a   1.000
_cell.length_b   1.000
_cell.length_c   1.000
_cell.angle_alpha   90.00
_cell.angle_beta   90.00
_cell.angle_gamma   90.00
#
_symmetry.space_group_name_H-M   'P 1'
#
loop_
_entity.id
_entity.type
_entity.pdbx_description
1 polymer ?
#
loop_
_entity_poly.entity_id
_entity_poly.type
_entity_poly.pdbx_seq_one_letter_code
_entity_poly.pdbx_strand_id
1 'polypeptide(L)'
;GVGKTLIAKALAGESGVPFFYQSGASFVEMYVGVGAKRVRELFSVAKASAPSIIFIDEIDAIGKKRGLESNNNERESTLNQLLMEMDGFSDNSGVIVIGATNHIEALDSALLRSGRFDRRIFIELPNLTERKEMLEMYLRDKPHQIDTQEITQKTSGFSGAMIATLVNEAA
;
A
#
# COMPACT_ATOMS: atom_id res chain seq x y z
N GLY A 1 -6.36 -4.76 -8.01
CA GLY A 1 -5.23 -4.81 -7.11
C GLY A 1 -4.54 -6.15 -7.05
N VAL A 2 -3.23 -6.13 -6.98
CA VAL A 2 -2.38 -7.32 -6.88
C VAL A 2 -2.18 -7.80 -5.42
N GLY A 3 -2.88 -7.23 -4.44
CA GLY A 3 -2.85 -7.69 -3.04
C GLY A 3 -1.88 -6.94 -2.12
N LYS A 4 -1.32 -5.79 -2.52
CA LYS A 4 -0.41 -4.99 -1.67
C LYS A 4 -0.95 -4.71 -0.28
N THR A 5 -2.18 -4.22 -0.20
CA THR A 5 -2.87 -3.91 1.07
C THR A 5 -3.16 -5.17 1.90
N LEU A 6 -3.47 -6.30 1.24
CA LEU A 6 -3.70 -7.58 1.92
C LEU A 6 -2.42 -8.11 2.57
N ILE A 7 -1.29 -8.05 1.86
CA ILE A 7 0.02 -8.47 2.40
C ILE A 7 0.38 -7.65 3.64
N ALA A 8 0.17 -6.33 3.59
CA ALA A 8 0.45 -5.47 4.73
C ALA A 8 -0.45 -5.79 5.94
N LYS A 9 -1.75 -6.05 5.72
CA LYS A 9 -2.68 -6.48 6.77
C LYS A 9 -2.32 -7.85 7.35
N ALA A 10 -1.91 -8.80 6.50
CA ALA A 10 -1.47 -10.11 6.93
C ALA A 10 -0.20 -10.00 7.79
N LEU A 11 0.78 -9.20 7.36
CA LEU A 11 1.99 -8.93 8.12
C LEU A 11 1.67 -8.35 9.52
N ALA A 12 0.74 -7.41 9.59
CA ALA A 12 0.30 -6.83 10.86
C ALA A 12 -0.35 -7.87 11.77
N GLY A 13 -1.25 -8.71 11.22
CA GLY A 13 -1.89 -9.79 11.96
C GLY A 13 -0.90 -10.82 12.51
N GLU A 14 0.07 -11.24 11.70
CA GLU A 14 1.12 -12.18 12.07
C GLU A 14 2.09 -11.60 13.12
N SER A 15 2.42 -10.32 13.00
CA SER A 15 3.37 -9.65 13.90
C SER A 15 2.77 -9.31 15.26
N GLY A 16 1.45 -9.20 15.38
CA GLY A 16 0.74 -8.84 16.62
C GLY A 16 1.03 -7.42 17.11
N VAL A 17 1.59 -6.53 16.25
CA VAL A 17 1.88 -5.13 16.60
C VAL A 17 0.79 -4.18 16.10
N PRO A 18 0.62 -2.99 16.71
CA PRO A 18 -0.28 -1.96 16.21
C PRO A 18 -0.04 -1.62 14.75
N PHE A 19 -1.12 -1.56 13.97
CA PHE A 19 -1.09 -1.31 12.54
C PHE A 19 -1.93 -0.08 12.20
N PHE A 20 -1.28 0.93 11.65
CA PHE A 20 -1.90 2.19 11.25
C PHE A 20 -2.01 2.25 9.73
N TYR A 21 -3.22 2.13 9.21
CA TYR A 21 -3.51 2.23 7.79
C TYR A 21 -3.96 3.64 7.43
N GLN A 22 -3.38 4.18 6.34
CA GLN A 22 -3.79 5.46 5.78
C GLN A 22 -3.68 5.43 4.25
N SER A 23 -4.64 6.04 3.54
CA SER A 23 -4.48 6.32 2.12
C SER A 23 -3.70 7.62 1.92
N GLY A 24 -2.75 7.65 0.98
CA GLY A 24 -2.05 8.86 0.58
C GLY A 24 -3.00 9.98 0.15
N ALA A 25 -4.11 9.62 -0.49
CA ALA A 25 -5.13 10.58 -0.90
C ALA A 25 -5.77 11.32 0.28
N SER A 26 -5.85 10.71 1.47
CA SER A 26 -6.43 11.35 2.65
C SER A 26 -5.58 12.47 3.25
N PHE A 27 -4.34 12.60 2.82
CA PHE A 27 -3.46 13.72 3.19
C PHE A 27 -3.57 14.91 2.22
N VAL A 28 -4.21 14.71 1.07
CA VAL A 28 -4.39 15.77 0.06
C VAL A 28 -5.66 16.54 0.41
N GLU A 29 -5.49 17.79 0.87
CA GLU A 29 -6.59 18.66 1.29
C GLU A 29 -6.56 19.98 0.52
N MET A 30 -7.67 20.72 0.57
CA MET A 30 -7.76 22.03 -0.06
C MET A 30 -7.01 23.13 0.75
N TYR A 31 -6.83 22.91 2.05
CA TYR A 31 -6.23 23.89 2.96
C TYR A 31 -4.79 23.55 3.27
N VAL A 32 -3.91 24.53 3.08
CA VAL A 32 -2.46 24.39 3.33
C VAL A 32 -2.18 24.02 4.78
N GLY A 33 -1.34 23.00 4.97
CA GLY A 33 -0.88 22.54 6.28
C GLY A 33 -1.75 21.48 6.96
N VAL A 34 -2.96 21.20 6.45
CA VAL A 34 -3.83 20.15 7.03
C VAL A 34 -3.24 18.76 6.79
N GLY A 35 -2.78 18.47 5.58
CA GLY A 35 -2.12 17.20 5.27
C GLY A 35 -0.85 17.00 6.08
N ALA A 36 -0.01 18.02 6.20
CA ALA A 36 1.19 17.99 7.02
C ALA A 36 0.89 17.74 8.52
N LYS A 37 -0.20 18.33 9.04
CA LYS A 37 -0.67 18.06 10.40
C LYS A 37 -1.07 16.60 10.58
N ARG A 38 -1.84 16.04 9.66
CA ARG A 38 -2.26 14.62 9.70
C ARG A 38 -1.06 13.66 9.65
N VAL A 39 -0.05 13.97 8.85
CA VAL A 39 1.21 13.20 8.83
C VAL A 39 1.86 13.20 10.20
N ARG A 40 2.04 14.38 10.84
CA ARG A 40 2.61 14.47 12.20
C ARG A 40 1.82 13.67 13.22
N GLU A 41 0.49 13.77 13.20
CA GLU A 41 -0.40 13.03 14.12
C GLU A 41 -0.26 11.52 13.95
N LEU A 42 -0.28 11.02 12.70
CA LEU A 42 -0.09 9.61 12.40
C LEU A 42 1.25 9.08 12.97
N PHE A 43 2.33 9.78 12.69
CA PHE A 43 3.68 9.38 13.14
C PHE A 43 3.83 9.48 14.66
N SER A 44 3.23 10.50 15.28
CA SER A 44 3.23 10.67 16.75
C SER A 44 2.53 9.50 17.44
N VAL A 45 1.35 9.10 16.96
CA VAL A 45 0.60 7.97 17.51
C VAL A 45 1.35 6.65 17.30
N ALA A 46 1.94 6.44 16.13
CA ALA A 46 2.71 5.24 15.85
C ALA A 46 3.96 5.13 16.74
N LYS A 47 4.70 6.24 16.94
CA LYS A 47 5.85 6.30 17.86
C LYS A 47 5.44 5.99 19.31
N ALA A 48 4.31 6.52 19.77
CA ALA A 48 3.79 6.26 21.11
C ALA A 48 3.35 4.80 21.31
N SER A 49 3.05 4.08 20.22
CA SER A 49 2.60 2.70 20.21
C SER A 49 3.68 1.71 19.73
N ALA A 50 4.94 2.13 19.70
CA ALA A 50 6.03 1.27 19.22
C ALA A 50 6.20 0.01 20.11
N PRO A 51 6.51 -1.17 19.53
CA PRO A 51 6.72 -1.40 18.10
C PRO A 51 5.41 -1.35 17.30
N SER A 52 5.43 -0.69 16.13
CA SER A 52 4.23 -0.49 15.31
C SER A 52 4.54 -0.44 13.81
N ILE A 53 3.51 -0.57 12.98
CA ILE A 53 3.60 -0.47 11.51
C ILE A 53 2.69 0.66 11.03
N ILE A 54 3.25 1.55 10.21
CA ILE A 54 2.49 2.52 9.41
C ILE A 54 2.43 1.98 7.99
N PHE A 55 1.24 1.87 7.43
CA PHE A 55 1.03 1.52 6.02
C PHE A 55 0.33 2.67 5.30
N ILE A 56 1.00 3.23 4.29
CA ILE A 56 0.46 4.30 3.44
C ILE A 56 0.17 3.73 2.06
N ASP A 57 -1.10 3.55 1.73
CA ASP A 57 -1.52 3.12 0.40
C ASP A 57 -1.58 4.32 -0.56
N GLU A 58 -1.36 4.07 -1.85
CA GLU A 58 -1.36 5.12 -2.87
C GLU A 58 -0.46 6.31 -2.52
N ILE A 59 0.76 6.03 -2.07
CA ILE A 59 1.70 7.06 -1.61
C ILE A 59 2.05 8.08 -2.71
N ASP A 60 1.87 7.72 -3.97
CA ASP A 60 2.02 8.62 -5.12
C ASP A 60 1.01 9.79 -5.10
N ALA A 61 -0.09 9.70 -4.36
CA ALA A 61 -1.00 10.83 -4.16
C ALA A 61 -0.32 12.04 -3.53
N ILE A 62 0.63 11.82 -2.61
CA ILE A 62 1.42 12.88 -1.94
C ILE A 62 2.86 12.96 -2.44
N GLY A 63 3.41 11.84 -2.86
CA GLY A 63 4.82 11.67 -3.21
C GLY A 63 5.16 11.83 -4.68
N LYS A 64 4.28 12.40 -5.52
CA LYS A 64 4.52 12.58 -6.94
C LYS A 64 5.62 13.59 -7.21
N LYS A 65 6.44 13.33 -8.25
CA LYS A 65 7.48 14.25 -8.73
C LYS A 65 6.93 15.65 -8.95
N ARG A 66 7.73 16.66 -8.63
CA ARG A 66 7.43 18.07 -8.87
C ARG A 66 7.23 18.30 -10.36
N GLY A 67 6.05 18.73 -10.76
CA GLY A 67 5.71 19.10 -12.13
C GLY A 67 5.36 20.57 -12.25
N LEU A 68 5.22 21.06 -13.48
CA LEU A 68 4.93 22.46 -13.81
C LEU A 68 3.52 22.94 -13.41
N GLU A 69 2.74 22.15 -12.68
CA GLU A 69 1.40 22.55 -12.23
C GLU A 69 1.49 23.45 -11.00
N SER A 70 1.06 24.67 -11.14
CA SER A 70 1.24 25.83 -10.23
C SER A 70 0.42 25.80 -8.92
N ASN A 71 -0.28 24.71 -8.57
CA ASN A 71 -1.17 24.68 -7.40
C ASN A 71 -0.86 23.56 -6.38
N ASN A 72 0.41 23.22 -6.18
CA ASN A 72 0.78 22.04 -5.37
C ASN A 72 1.43 22.38 -4.01
N ASN A 73 1.27 23.59 -3.48
CA ASN A 73 1.89 23.97 -2.19
C ASN A 73 1.48 23.06 -1.04
N GLU A 74 0.21 22.61 -1.01
CA GLU A 74 -0.28 21.70 0.04
C GLU A 74 0.36 20.32 -0.06
N ARG A 75 0.39 19.74 -1.27
CA ARG A 75 1.02 18.44 -1.50
C ARG A 75 2.52 18.48 -1.21
N GLU A 76 3.20 19.55 -1.61
CA GLU A 76 4.63 19.74 -1.31
C GLU A 76 4.89 19.89 0.19
N SER A 77 4.06 20.65 0.90
CA SER A 77 4.11 20.78 2.35
C SER A 77 3.93 19.43 3.05
N THR A 78 2.97 18.64 2.60
CA THR A 78 2.68 17.30 3.11
C THR A 78 3.82 16.33 2.84
N LEU A 79 4.37 16.34 1.61
CA LEU A 79 5.54 15.53 1.26
C LEU A 79 6.75 15.89 2.11
N ASN A 80 7.05 17.17 2.25
CA ASN A 80 8.19 17.63 3.09
C ASN A 80 8.01 17.20 4.55
N GLN A 81 6.78 17.27 5.08
CA GLN A 81 6.51 16.79 6.43
C GLN A 81 6.72 15.27 6.55
N LEU A 82 6.26 14.49 5.55
CA LEU A 82 6.49 13.04 5.53
C LEU A 82 8.00 12.72 5.54
N LEU A 83 8.78 13.41 4.70
CA LEU A 83 10.23 13.24 4.66
C LEU A 83 10.89 13.58 6.01
N MET A 84 10.45 14.67 6.66
CA MET A 84 10.95 15.07 7.99
C MET A 84 10.62 14.01 9.06
N GLU A 85 9.41 13.46 9.06
CA GLU A 85 9.04 12.42 10.02
C GLU A 85 9.84 11.13 9.81
N MET A 86 10.12 10.76 8.55
CA MET A 86 10.96 9.60 8.24
C MET A 86 12.41 9.82 8.64
N ASP A 87 12.96 11.00 8.37
CA ASP A 87 14.34 11.34 8.78
C ASP A 87 14.49 11.46 10.31
N GLY A 88 13.40 11.74 11.00
CA GLY A 88 13.34 11.79 12.46
C GLY A 88 13.24 10.44 13.15
N PHE A 89 13.26 9.32 12.40
CA PHE A 89 13.40 8.00 12.98
C PHE A 89 14.86 7.72 13.32
N SER A 90 15.12 7.47 14.60
CA SER A 90 16.36 6.81 15.01
C SER A 90 16.26 5.32 14.68
N ASP A 91 17.39 4.65 14.49
CA ASP A 91 17.45 3.21 14.19
C ASP A 91 16.69 2.34 15.20
N ASN A 92 16.34 2.86 16.36
CA ASN A 92 15.63 2.19 17.45
C ASN A 92 14.20 2.68 17.66
N SER A 93 13.58 3.38 16.72
CA SER A 93 12.22 3.92 16.91
C SER A 93 11.14 2.82 17.04
N GLY A 94 11.42 1.61 16.59
CA GLY A 94 10.47 0.50 16.61
C GLY A 94 9.27 0.68 15.68
N VAL A 95 9.30 1.68 14.78
CA VAL A 95 8.22 1.95 13.81
C VAL A 95 8.69 1.57 12.41
N ILE A 96 7.93 0.72 11.73
CA ILE A 96 8.16 0.35 10.33
C ILE A 96 7.17 1.13 9.46
N VAL A 97 7.67 1.83 8.45
CA VAL A 97 6.84 2.54 7.47
C VAL A 97 6.84 1.78 6.15
N ILE A 98 5.66 1.45 5.67
CA ILE A 98 5.45 0.76 4.40
C ILE A 98 4.62 1.66 3.49
N GLY A 99 5.16 2.00 2.32
CA GLY A 99 4.44 2.71 1.26
C GLY A 99 4.04 1.75 0.14
N ALA A 100 2.81 1.88 -0.36
CA ALA A 100 2.37 1.14 -1.54
C ALA A 100 2.01 2.10 -2.68
N THR A 101 2.37 1.74 -3.90
CA THR A 101 2.02 2.48 -5.11
C THR A 101 1.90 1.55 -6.31
N ASN A 102 1.12 1.95 -7.31
CA ASN A 102 1.11 1.35 -8.64
C ASN A 102 2.00 2.14 -9.63
N HIS A 103 2.52 3.30 -9.21
CA HIS A 103 3.22 4.27 -10.07
C HIS A 103 4.57 4.67 -9.45
N ILE A 104 5.48 3.69 -9.28
CA ILE A 104 6.78 3.95 -8.66
C ILE A 104 7.60 4.98 -9.43
N GLU A 105 7.46 5.03 -10.75
CA GLU A 105 8.13 5.99 -11.64
C GLU A 105 7.64 7.44 -11.43
N ALA A 106 6.44 7.61 -10.88
CA ALA A 106 5.87 8.91 -10.55
C ALA A 106 6.36 9.45 -9.21
N LEU A 107 6.96 8.62 -8.34
CA LEU A 107 7.41 9.06 -7.02
C LEU A 107 8.60 10.01 -7.08
N ASP A 108 8.60 10.98 -6.18
CA ASP A 108 9.74 11.86 -5.95
C ASP A 108 10.95 11.04 -5.48
N SER A 109 12.10 11.29 -6.07
CA SER A 109 13.34 10.58 -5.77
C SER A 109 13.77 10.73 -4.30
N ALA A 110 13.36 11.80 -3.62
CA ALA A 110 13.63 12.00 -2.22
C ALA A 110 13.01 10.91 -1.33
N LEU A 111 11.85 10.37 -1.68
CA LEU A 111 11.23 9.26 -0.96
C LEU A 111 11.99 7.95 -1.08
N LEU A 112 12.75 7.77 -2.16
CA LEU A 112 13.43 6.52 -2.50
C LEU A 112 14.89 6.49 -2.04
N ARG A 113 15.34 7.49 -1.25
CA ARG A 113 16.70 7.56 -0.71
C ARG A 113 16.87 6.63 0.50
N SER A 114 18.14 6.31 0.80
CA SER A 114 18.51 5.56 2.01
C SER A 114 17.97 6.23 3.28
N GLY A 115 17.51 5.42 4.22
CA GLY A 115 16.85 5.89 5.44
C GLY A 115 15.36 6.23 5.28
N ARG A 116 14.80 6.05 4.08
CA ARG A 116 13.38 6.24 3.77
C ARG A 116 12.82 4.96 3.15
N PHE A 117 12.17 5.01 1.99
CA PHE A 117 11.73 3.80 1.25
C PHE A 117 12.88 3.21 0.42
N ASP A 118 13.92 2.77 1.07
CA ASP A 118 15.13 2.21 0.47
C ASP A 118 14.96 0.75 0.04
N ARG A 119 14.04 0.02 0.67
CA ARG A 119 13.71 -1.36 0.30
C ARG A 119 12.47 -1.40 -0.58
N ARG A 120 12.58 -2.09 -1.71
CA ARG A 120 11.50 -2.18 -2.70
C ARG A 120 11.12 -3.63 -2.92
N ILE A 121 9.82 -3.89 -2.85
CA ILE A 121 9.25 -5.21 -3.14
C ILE A 121 8.30 -5.03 -4.31
N PHE A 122 8.55 -5.74 -5.39
CA PHE A 122 7.66 -5.76 -6.55
C PHE A 122 6.69 -6.93 -6.41
N ILE A 123 5.40 -6.62 -6.47
CA ILE A 123 4.34 -7.63 -6.46
C ILE A 123 3.82 -7.74 -7.87
N GLU A 124 4.13 -8.85 -8.51
CA GLU A 124 3.70 -9.15 -9.88
C GLU A 124 2.29 -9.75 -9.92
N LEU A 125 1.76 -9.90 -11.13
CA LEU A 125 0.54 -10.66 -11.33
C LEU A 125 0.78 -12.12 -10.99
N PRO A 126 -0.23 -12.83 -10.44
CA PRO A 126 -0.05 -14.22 -10.05
C PRO A 126 0.23 -15.12 -11.27
N ASN A 127 1.16 -16.04 -11.10
CA ASN A 127 1.45 -17.08 -12.06
C ASN A 127 0.30 -18.13 -12.14
N LEU A 128 0.41 -19.12 -13.02
CA LEU A 128 -0.64 -20.10 -13.23
C LEU A 128 -0.98 -20.90 -11.96
N THR A 129 0.02 -21.33 -11.21
CA THR A 129 -0.17 -22.08 -9.95
C THR A 129 -0.86 -21.21 -8.89
N GLU A 130 -0.37 -20.00 -8.69
CA GLU A 130 -0.95 -19.04 -7.75
C GLU A 130 -2.40 -18.69 -8.11
N ARG A 131 -2.73 -18.52 -9.41
CA ARG A 131 -4.10 -18.30 -9.82
C ARG A 131 -5.02 -19.47 -9.52
N LYS A 132 -4.51 -20.71 -9.68
CA LYS A 132 -5.26 -21.91 -9.34
C LYS A 132 -5.55 -21.95 -7.84
N GLU A 133 -4.55 -21.71 -6.99
CA GLU A 133 -4.70 -21.68 -5.55
C GLU A 133 -5.68 -20.58 -5.08
N MET A 134 -5.60 -19.38 -5.70
CA MET A 134 -6.56 -18.30 -5.44
C MET A 134 -7.98 -18.69 -5.84
N LEU A 135 -8.15 -19.29 -6.99
CA LEU A 135 -9.46 -19.76 -7.46
C LEU A 135 -10.05 -20.80 -6.50
N GLU A 136 -9.28 -21.82 -6.13
CA GLU A 136 -9.67 -22.84 -5.16
C GLU A 136 -10.01 -22.24 -3.79
N MET A 137 -9.23 -21.26 -3.32
CA MET A 137 -9.50 -20.55 -2.08
C MET A 137 -10.83 -19.80 -2.10
N TYR A 138 -11.13 -19.07 -3.18
CA TYR A 138 -12.39 -18.32 -3.31
C TYR A 138 -13.62 -19.22 -3.54
N LEU A 139 -13.44 -20.43 -4.06
CA LEU A 139 -14.50 -21.42 -4.29
C LEU A 139 -14.75 -22.32 -3.07
N ARG A 140 -13.88 -22.36 -2.08
CA ARG A 140 -13.90 -23.32 -0.96
C ARG A 140 -15.25 -23.45 -0.29
N ASP A 141 -15.94 -22.32 -0.06
CA ASP A 141 -17.21 -22.28 0.67
C ASP A 141 -18.43 -22.11 -0.26
N LYS A 142 -18.22 -22.29 -1.56
CA LYS A 142 -19.27 -22.13 -2.58
C LYS A 142 -19.55 -23.46 -3.25
N PRO A 143 -20.83 -23.89 -3.39
CA PRO A 143 -21.16 -25.07 -4.16
C PRO A 143 -20.86 -24.83 -5.64
N HIS A 144 -19.99 -25.64 -6.24
CA HIS A 144 -19.63 -25.51 -7.65
C HIS A 144 -19.34 -26.87 -8.30
N GLN A 145 -19.50 -26.94 -9.61
CA GLN A 145 -19.09 -28.06 -10.47
C GLN A 145 -18.10 -27.59 -11.54
N ILE A 146 -17.19 -26.69 -11.16
CA ILE A 146 -16.27 -26.02 -12.07
C ILE A 146 -14.96 -26.80 -12.13
N ASP A 147 -14.44 -27.05 -13.34
CA ASP A 147 -13.05 -27.46 -13.53
C ASP A 147 -12.12 -26.27 -13.28
N THR A 148 -11.53 -26.24 -12.10
CA THR A 148 -10.61 -25.15 -11.71
C THR A 148 -9.40 -25.07 -12.62
N GLN A 149 -8.96 -26.19 -13.23
CA GLN A 149 -7.82 -26.22 -14.12
C GLN A 149 -8.12 -25.49 -15.44
N GLU A 150 -9.30 -25.73 -16.01
CA GLU A 150 -9.73 -25.05 -17.25
C GLU A 150 -9.87 -23.54 -17.04
N ILE A 151 -10.53 -23.13 -15.95
CA ILE A 151 -10.70 -21.70 -15.62
C ILE A 151 -9.35 -21.04 -15.37
N THR A 152 -8.43 -21.71 -14.68
CA THR A 152 -7.08 -21.16 -14.43
C THR A 152 -6.33 -20.86 -15.73
N GLN A 153 -6.47 -21.70 -16.74
CA GLN A 153 -5.85 -21.46 -18.05
C GLN A 153 -6.47 -20.24 -18.77
N LYS A 154 -7.78 -20.05 -18.64
CA LYS A 154 -8.51 -18.93 -19.25
C LYS A 154 -8.31 -17.58 -18.52
N THR A 155 -7.78 -17.59 -17.31
CA THR A 155 -7.54 -16.38 -16.49
C THR A 155 -6.11 -15.85 -16.59
N SER A 156 -5.40 -16.09 -17.69
CA SER A 156 -4.05 -15.54 -17.90
C SER A 156 -4.07 -14.02 -17.79
N GLY A 157 -3.15 -13.45 -17.01
CA GLY A 157 -3.05 -12.01 -16.74
C GLY A 157 -4.05 -11.45 -15.71
N PHE A 158 -4.85 -12.31 -15.08
CA PHE A 158 -5.75 -11.86 -14.03
C PHE A 158 -4.99 -11.57 -12.73
N SER A 159 -5.38 -10.49 -12.08
CA SER A 159 -4.98 -10.20 -10.69
C SER A 159 -5.86 -10.98 -9.70
N GLY A 160 -5.43 -11.08 -8.44
CA GLY A 160 -6.24 -11.71 -7.39
C GLY A 160 -7.63 -11.06 -7.23
N ALA A 161 -7.73 -9.73 -7.40
CA ALA A 161 -9.01 -9.03 -7.38
C ALA A 161 -9.92 -9.44 -8.53
N MET A 162 -9.37 -9.62 -9.74
CA MET A 162 -10.16 -10.07 -10.91
C MET A 162 -10.66 -11.51 -10.71
N ILE A 163 -9.86 -12.39 -10.10
CA ILE A 163 -10.28 -13.76 -9.78
C ILE A 163 -11.40 -13.74 -8.74
N ALA A 164 -11.28 -12.92 -7.69
CA ALA A 164 -12.33 -12.75 -6.69
C ALA A 164 -13.65 -12.25 -7.31
N THR A 165 -13.58 -11.26 -8.20
CA THR A 165 -14.75 -10.74 -8.92
C THR A 165 -15.37 -11.83 -9.80
N LEU A 166 -14.56 -12.55 -10.57
CA LEU A 166 -15.03 -13.66 -11.41
C LEU A 166 -15.83 -14.69 -10.61
N VAL A 167 -15.28 -15.11 -9.46
CA VAL A 167 -15.96 -16.09 -8.58
C VAL A 167 -17.22 -15.52 -7.95
N ASN A 168 -17.25 -14.24 -7.60
CA ASN A 168 -18.43 -13.61 -7.00
C ASN A 168 -19.55 -13.34 -8.01
N GLU A 169 -19.23 -13.08 -9.27
CA GLU A 169 -20.21 -12.87 -10.33
C GLU A 169 -20.79 -14.19 -10.85
N ALA A 170 -20.04 -15.29 -10.70
CA ALA A 170 -20.45 -16.62 -11.13
C ALA A 170 -21.22 -17.42 -10.06
N ALA A 171 -21.29 -16.91 -8.84
CA ALA A 171 -21.97 -17.53 -7.70
C ALA A 171 -23.36 -16.96 -7.49
#